data_d865383785bfba417f958612ff235300
#
_entry.id   d865383785bfba417f958612ff235300
#
_cell.length_a   1.000
_cell.length_b   1.000
_cell.length_c   1.000
_cell.angle_alpha   90.00
_cell.angle_beta   90.00
_cell.angle_gamma   90.00
#
_symmetry.space_group_name_H-M   'P 1'
#
loop_
_entity.id
_entity.type
_entity.pdbx_description
1 polymer ?
#
loop_
_entity_poly.entity_id
_entity_poly.type
_entity_poly.pdbx_seq_one_letter_code
_entity_poly.pdbx_strand_id
1 'polypeptide(L)'
;MRLDKLLSNLKYGSRSDIKSFARQSRITVNGNLIKDADISVEPSVDEIKLDDELVFYKELLYLMMNKPKGIICASADALYEPYTSLIESPYDRFDLNVCGRLDVDSEGLIVLTNDGDFLHKVISPKQAIYKTYFVTLRDPLIRYQALEKGVMIKDGTEKLYQTKPAKIVDVLNNTCRISISEGKFHQVKRMFEFIGNEVTSLKREKIGMLELDETLQPGDYRELTDDELNLILKNGL
;
A
#
# COMPACT_ATOMS: atom_id res chain seq x y z
N MET A 1 14.14 13.27 -19.55
CA MET A 1 14.26 11.89 -20.16
C MET A 1 13.72 11.88 -21.57
N ARG A 2 13.91 10.79 -22.39
CA ARG A 2 13.31 10.72 -23.75
C ARG A 2 11.78 10.57 -23.66
N LEU A 3 11.07 11.27 -24.55
CA LEU A 3 9.59 11.28 -24.60
C LEU A 3 9.02 9.88 -24.88
N ASP A 4 9.61 9.10 -25.82
CA ASP A 4 9.17 7.73 -26.09
C ASP A 4 9.31 6.82 -24.85
N LYS A 5 10.36 6.99 -24.06
CA LYS A 5 10.58 6.25 -22.83
C LYS A 5 9.57 6.66 -21.75
N LEU A 6 9.33 7.96 -21.58
CA LEU A 6 8.37 8.48 -20.61
C LEU A 6 6.97 7.90 -20.83
N LEU A 7 6.43 8.08 -22.04
CA LEU A 7 5.07 7.64 -22.37
C LEU A 7 4.92 6.12 -22.34
N SER A 8 5.98 5.39 -22.73
CA SER A 8 5.98 3.93 -22.63
C SER A 8 6.01 3.45 -21.17
N ASN A 9 6.81 4.09 -20.31
CA ASN A 9 6.82 3.79 -18.86
C ASN A 9 5.46 4.06 -18.20
N LEU A 10 4.75 5.08 -18.69
CA LEU A 10 3.38 5.42 -18.26
C LEU A 10 2.30 4.58 -18.98
N LYS A 11 2.67 3.49 -19.66
CA LYS A 11 1.76 2.52 -20.28
C LYS A 11 0.81 3.11 -21.34
N TYR A 12 1.18 4.22 -22.00
CA TYR A 12 0.43 4.75 -23.14
C TYR A 12 0.62 3.92 -24.41
N GLY A 13 1.61 3.05 -24.45
CA GLY A 13 1.93 2.14 -25.56
C GLY A 13 3.39 1.71 -25.52
N SER A 14 3.79 0.83 -26.44
CA SER A 14 5.19 0.51 -26.62
C SER A 14 5.95 1.73 -27.17
N ARG A 15 7.29 1.74 -27.07
CA ARG A 15 8.10 2.83 -27.64
C ARG A 15 7.89 3.00 -29.14
N SER A 16 7.60 1.91 -29.86
CA SER A 16 7.25 1.95 -31.30
C SER A 16 5.90 2.61 -31.54
N ASP A 17 4.91 2.35 -30.67
CA ASP A 17 3.58 2.98 -30.75
C ASP A 17 3.70 4.49 -30.51
N ILE A 18 4.47 4.90 -29.48
CA ILE A 18 4.70 6.32 -29.19
C ILE A 18 5.36 7.05 -30.36
N LYS A 19 6.36 6.42 -31.02
CA LYS A 19 6.94 6.97 -32.23
C LYS A 19 5.92 7.09 -33.39
N SER A 20 5.01 6.12 -33.49
CA SER A 20 3.91 6.19 -34.46
C SER A 20 2.94 7.33 -34.14
N PHE A 21 2.55 7.50 -32.85
CA PHE A 21 1.69 8.59 -32.40
C PHE A 21 2.32 9.96 -32.73
N ALA A 22 3.63 10.13 -32.50
CA ALA A 22 4.33 11.37 -32.84
C ALA A 22 4.25 11.67 -34.36
N ARG A 23 4.52 10.67 -35.23
CA ARG A 23 4.40 10.84 -36.70
C ARG A 23 2.99 11.19 -37.13
N GLN A 24 1.96 10.72 -36.39
CA GLN A 24 0.55 11.04 -36.64
C GLN A 24 0.14 12.41 -36.07
N SER A 25 1.08 13.18 -35.52
CA SER A 25 0.82 14.49 -34.88
C SER A 25 -0.16 14.44 -33.72
N ARG A 26 -0.17 13.33 -32.95
CA ARG A 26 -1.02 13.13 -31.77
C ARG A 26 -0.38 13.61 -30.49
N ILE A 27 0.90 13.98 -30.50
CA ILE A 27 1.65 14.37 -29.29
C ILE A 27 2.04 15.84 -29.42
N THR A 28 1.78 16.61 -28.37
CA THR A 28 2.30 17.96 -28.21
C THR A 28 3.17 18.05 -26.94
N VAL A 29 4.19 18.92 -27.03
CA VAL A 29 5.02 19.32 -25.89
C VAL A 29 5.07 20.84 -25.88
N ASN A 30 4.61 21.43 -24.80
CA ASN A 30 4.50 22.90 -24.64
C ASN A 30 3.74 23.55 -25.82
N GLY A 31 2.65 22.91 -26.24
CA GLY A 31 1.80 23.35 -27.34
C GLY A 31 2.37 23.11 -28.74
N ASN A 32 3.60 22.60 -28.88
CA ASN A 32 4.21 22.30 -30.18
C ASN A 32 3.98 20.85 -30.57
N LEU A 33 3.52 20.62 -31.81
CA LEU A 33 3.38 19.29 -32.38
C LEU A 33 4.73 18.59 -32.52
N ILE A 34 4.83 17.38 -32.01
CA ILE A 34 6.03 16.56 -32.02
C ILE A 34 5.89 15.49 -33.11
N LYS A 35 6.84 15.42 -34.02
CA LYS A 35 6.92 14.38 -35.08
C LYS A 35 7.95 13.30 -34.78
N ASP A 36 8.90 13.58 -33.87
CA ASP A 36 9.93 12.64 -33.45
C ASP A 36 9.89 12.50 -31.93
N ALA A 37 9.53 11.32 -31.41
CA ALA A 37 9.46 11.01 -30.00
C ALA A 37 10.84 10.75 -29.35
N ASP A 38 11.94 10.89 -30.08
CA ASP A 38 13.29 10.73 -29.55
C ASP A 38 13.80 11.98 -28.79
N ILE A 39 13.03 13.07 -28.80
CA ILE A 39 13.36 14.29 -28.07
C ILE A 39 13.45 14.06 -26.56
N SER A 40 14.25 14.89 -25.90
CA SER A 40 14.31 14.94 -24.44
C SER A 40 13.23 15.86 -23.90
N VAL A 41 12.56 15.43 -22.83
CA VAL A 41 11.55 16.21 -22.10
C VAL A 41 11.87 16.19 -20.61
N GLU A 42 11.38 17.22 -19.90
CA GLU A 42 11.39 17.31 -18.43
C GLU A 42 9.95 17.19 -17.91
N PRO A 43 9.53 15.97 -17.50
CA PRO A 43 8.11 15.69 -17.22
C PRO A 43 7.50 16.52 -16.08
N SER A 44 8.34 17.05 -15.19
CA SER A 44 7.91 17.91 -14.08
C SER A 44 7.68 19.37 -14.51
N VAL A 45 8.10 19.76 -15.72
CA VAL A 45 8.07 21.12 -16.23
C VAL A 45 7.30 21.24 -17.53
N ASP A 46 7.53 20.26 -18.45
CA ASP A 46 6.94 20.29 -19.78
C ASP A 46 5.47 19.86 -19.74
N GLU A 47 4.60 20.64 -20.41
CA GLU A 47 3.22 20.26 -20.68
C GLU A 47 3.21 19.25 -21.82
N ILE A 48 2.97 17.96 -21.52
CA ILE A 48 2.91 16.89 -22.51
C ILE A 48 1.46 16.48 -22.70
N LYS A 49 0.97 16.46 -23.94
CA LYS A 49 -0.38 15.98 -24.26
C LYS A 49 -0.31 14.86 -25.31
N LEU A 50 -1.18 13.88 -25.16
CA LEU A 50 -1.49 12.85 -26.15
C LEU A 50 -2.98 12.94 -26.49
N ASP A 51 -3.30 13.12 -27.78
CA ASP A 51 -4.68 13.33 -28.25
C ASP A 51 -5.40 14.49 -27.51
N ASP A 52 -4.67 15.59 -27.30
CA ASP A 52 -5.12 16.80 -26.56
C ASP A 52 -5.34 16.58 -25.06
N GLU A 53 -5.21 15.35 -24.54
CA GLU A 53 -5.29 15.05 -23.11
C GLU A 53 -3.94 15.22 -22.43
N LEU A 54 -3.94 15.89 -21.26
CA LEU A 54 -2.72 16.08 -20.46
C LEU A 54 -2.20 14.76 -19.93
N VAL A 55 -0.93 14.46 -20.18
CA VAL A 55 -0.25 13.29 -19.64
C VAL A 55 -0.03 13.48 -18.14
N PHE A 56 -0.68 12.65 -17.33
CA PHE A 56 -0.48 12.66 -15.89
C PHE A 56 0.89 12.05 -15.57
N TYR A 57 1.73 12.80 -14.89
CA TYR A 57 3.04 12.38 -14.44
C TYR A 57 3.29 12.75 -12.99
N LYS A 58 3.80 11.80 -12.25
CA LYS A 58 4.43 12.00 -10.93
C LYS A 58 5.68 11.12 -10.85
N GLU A 59 6.78 11.69 -10.41
CA GLU A 59 8.01 10.93 -10.19
C GLU A 59 7.81 9.90 -9.09
N LEU A 60 7.27 10.36 -7.96
CA LEU A 60 6.91 9.53 -6.82
C LEU A 60 5.41 9.68 -6.53
N LEU A 61 4.76 8.56 -6.35
CA LEU A 61 3.33 8.48 -6.07
C LEU A 61 3.09 7.68 -4.79
N TYR A 62 2.24 8.19 -3.93
CA TYR A 62 1.86 7.57 -2.68
C TYR A 62 0.35 7.64 -2.51
N LEU A 63 -0.29 6.48 -2.41
CA LEU A 63 -1.74 6.38 -2.21
C LEU A 63 -2.04 5.72 -0.87
N MET A 64 -2.99 6.29 -0.14
CA MET A 64 -3.71 5.62 0.94
C MET A 64 -4.90 4.89 0.34
N MET A 65 -5.09 3.62 0.69
CA MET A 65 -6.27 2.85 0.30
C MET A 65 -6.89 2.18 1.52
N ASN A 66 -8.21 2.20 1.59
CA ASN A 66 -8.98 1.36 2.51
C ASN A 66 -9.24 0.00 1.83
N LYS A 67 -8.31 -0.95 2.01
CA LYS A 67 -8.39 -2.27 1.36
C LYS A 67 -9.63 -3.04 1.85
N PRO A 68 -10.52 -3.51 0.98
CA PRO A 68 -11.63 -4.37 1.38
C PRO A 68 -11.17 -5.81 1.64
N LYS A 69 -12.01 -6.60 2.31
CA LYS A 69 -11.88 -8.08 2.35
C LYS A 69 -12.06 -8.67 0.96
N GLY A 70 -11.47 -9.83 0.72
CA GLY A 70 -11.53 -10.53 -0.57
C GLY A 70 -10.46 -10.12 -1.58
N ILE A 71 -9.80 -8.99 -1.37
CA ILE A 71 -8.73 -8.48 -2.24
C ILE A 71 -7.36 -8.84 -1.66
N ILE A 72 -6.43 -9.25 -2.51
CA ILE A 72 -5.05 -9.57 -2.09
C ILE A 72 -4.08 -8.41 -2.31
N CYS A 73 -3.03 -8.37 -1.48
CA CYS A 73 -1.90 -7.45 -1.62
C CYS A 73 -0.80 -8.02 -2.55
N ALA A 74 -1.20 -8.48 -3.74
CA ALA A 74 -0.31 -8.90 -4.82
C ALA A 74 -0.79 -8.26 -6.13
N SER A 75 0.09 -8.17 -7.12
CA SER A 75 -0.24 -7.59 -8.43
C SER A 75 -1.03 -8.54 -9.33
N ALA A 76 -0.98 -9.86 -9.07
CA ALA A 76 -1.75 -10.89 -9.76
C ALA A 76 -1.87 -12.14 -8.87
N ASP A 77 -2.97 -12.86 -9.02
CA ASP A 77 -3.23 -14.16 -8.38
C ASP A 77 -4.24 -14.94 -9.22
N ALA A 78 -4.28 -16.28 -9.04
CA ALA A 78 -5.17 -17.16 -9.81
C ALA A 78 -6.57 -17.30 -9.17
N LEU A 79 -6.70 -17.00 -7.87
CA LEU A 79 -7.91 -17.26 -7.08
C LEU A 79 -8.58 -16.00 -6.56
N TYR A 80 -7.79 -14.96 -6.30
CA TYR A 80 -8.26 -13.75 -5.67
C TYR A 80 -7.97 -12.52 -6.52
N GLU A 81 -8.86 -11.55 -6.43
CA GLU A 81 -8.72 -10.26 -7.10
C GLU A 81 -7.59 -9.44 -6.46
N PRO A 82 -6.64 -8.93 -7.25
CA PRO A 82 -5.53 -8.14 -6.74
C PRO A 82 -5.95 -6.69 -6.46
N TYR A 83 -5.24 -5.99 -5.55
CA TYR A 83 -5.50 -4.58 -5.26
C TYR A 83 -5.40 -3.67 -6.51
N THR A 84 -4.64 -4.10 -7.52
CA THR A 84 -4.48 -3.35 -8.77
C THR A 84 -5.76 -3.20 -9.56
N SER A 85 -6.73 -4.11 -9.40
CA SER A 85 -8.03 -4.03 -10.05
C SER A 85 -8.91 -2.88 -9.55
N LEU A 86 -8.60 -2.36 -8.35
CA LEU A 86 -9.29 -1.23 -7.74
C LEU A 86 -8.68 0.12 -8.14
N ILE A 87 -7.53 0.10 -8.82
CA ILE A 87 -6.82 1.34 -9.19
C ILE A 87 -7.24 1.75 -10.59
N GLU A 88 -7.82 2.93 -10.69
CA GLU A 88 -8.30 3.50 -11.95
C GLU A 88 -7.28 4.46 -12.57
N SER A 89 -7.51 4.83 -13.84
CA SER A 89 -6.74 5.85 -14.53
C SER A 89 -6.83 7.20 -13.79
N PRO A 90 -5.73 7.95 -13.67
CA PRO A 90 -4.41 7.72 -14.30
C PRO A 90 -3.45 6.87 -13.46
N TYR A 91 -3.83 6.44 -12.25
CA TYR A 91 -2.96 5.78 -11.29
C TYR A 91 -2.59 4.34 -11.67
N ASP A 92 -3.43 3.63 -12.43
CA ASP A 92 -3.20 2.29 -12.99
C ASP A 92 -1.97 2.22 -13.92
N ARG A 93 -1.50 3.38 -14.39
CA ARG A 93 -0.31 3.52 -15.22
C ARG A 93 0.99 3.36 -14.44
N PHE A 94 0.95 3.48 -13.11
CA PHE A 94 2.12 3.38 -12.24
C PHE A 94 2.32 1.96 -11.73
N ASP A 95 3.58 1.54 -11.57
CA ASP A 95 3.92 0.26 -10.94
C ASP A 95 3.97 0.44 -9.43
N LEU A 96 2.80 0.41 -8.81
CA LEU A 96 2.64 0.61 -7.37
C LEU A 96 2.90 -0.68 -6.60
N ASN A 97 3.53 -0.56 -5.45
CA ASN A 97 3.81 -1.65 -4.52
C ASN A 97 3.20 -1.35 -3.15
N VAL A 98 2.83 -2.40 -2.40
CA VAL A 98 2.17 -2.27 -1.09
C VAL A 98 3.18 -2.14 0.04
N CYS A 99 3.13 -1.04 0.81
CA CYS A 99 3.93 -0.82 2.01
C CYS A 99 3.38 -1.63 3.21
N GLY A 100 3.64 -2.92 3.21
CA GLY A 100 3.16 -3.84 4.25
C GLY A 100 1.79 -4.43 3.93
N ARG A 101 1.81 -5.71 3.62
CA ARG A 101 0.65 -6.47 3.16
C ARG A 101 -0.39 -6.66 4.26
N LEU A 102 -1.63 -6.84 3.83
CA LEU A 102 -2.74 -7.42 4.59
C LEU A 102 -3.16 -8.73 3.93
N ASP A 103 -3.68 -9.65 4.74
CA ASP A 103 -4.25 -10.90 4.26
C ASP A 103 -5.53 -10.65 3.45
N VAL A 104 -5.97 -11.64 2.67
CA VAL A 104 -7.17 -11.54 1.82
C VAL A 104 -8.45 -11.25 2.64
N ASP A 105 -8.55 -11.81 3.83
CA ASP A 105 -9.68 -11.66 4.75
C ASP A 105 -9.54 -10.48 5.73
N SER A 106 -8.44 -9.76 5.66
CA SER A 106 -8.17 -8.56 6.46
C SER A 106 -8.43 -7.30 5.64
N GLU A 107 -8.81 -6.22 6.32
CA GLU A 107 -9.20 -4.95 5.70
C GLU A 107 -8.46 -3.75 6.29
N GLY A 108 -8.66 -2.57 5.72
CA GLY A 108 -8.19 -1.30 6.24
C GLY A 108 -6.97 -0.73 5.52
N LEU A 109 -6.21 0.08 6.22
CA LEU A 109 -5.14 0.91 5.68
C LEU A 109 -4.05 0.09 4.99
N ILE A 110 -3.88 0.32 3.70
CA ILE A 110 -2.65 0.02 2.97
C ILE A 110 -2.11 1.31 2.33
N VAL A 111 -0.80 1.34 2.15
CA VAL A 111 -0.12 2.42 1.40
C VAL A 111 0.50 1.81 0.17
N LEU A 112 0.25 2.44 -0.99
CA LEU A 112 0.76 2.03 -2.28
C LEU A 112 1.75 3.08 -2.78
N THR A 113 2.87 2.66 -3.35
CA THR A 113 3.88 3.58 -3.88
C THR A 113 4.76 2.94 -4.96
N ASN A 114 5.32 3.77 -5.83
CA ASN A 114 6.41 3.43 -6.74
C ASN A 114 7.80 3.79 -6.15
N ASP A 115 7.86 4.36 -4.92
CA ASP A 115 9.10 4.66 -4.20
C ASP A 115 9.61 3.43 -3.46
N GLY A 116 10.62 2.77 -4.02
CA GLY A 116 11.24 1.58 -3.41
C GLY A 116 11.97 1.87 -2.09
N ASP A 117 12.56 3.04 -1.94
CA ASP A 117 13.29 3.43 -0.72
C ASP A 117 12.31 3.68 0.44
N PHE A 118 11.22 4.37 0.16
CA PHE A 118 10.15 4.56 1.14
C PHE A 118 9.51 3.23 1.54
N LEU A 119 9.15 2.40 0.57
CA LEU A 119 8.62 1.07 0.81
C LEU A 119 9.54 0.28 1.73
N HIS A 120 10.84 0.21 1.40
CA HIS A 120 11.81 -0.50 2.23
C HIS A 120 11.88 0.05 3.66
N LYS A 121 11.83 1.37 3.85
CA LYS A 121 11.78 1.98 5.19
C LYS A 121 10.56 1.52 5.98
N VAL A 122 9.36 1.52 5.36
CA VAL A 122 8.10 1.18 6.05
C VAL A 122 8.01 -0.29 6.44
N ILE A 123 8.52 -1.21 5.60
CA ILE A 123 8.42 -2.65 5.86
C ILE A 123 9.61 -3.21 6.66
N SER A 124 10.71 -2.48 6.76
CA SER A 124 11.93 -2.96 7.41
C SER A 124 11.72 -3.21 8.91
N PRO A 125 12.02 -4.42 9.42
CA PRO A 125 11.92 -4.72 10.85
C PRO A 125 12.85 -3.87 11.73
N LYS A 126 13.90 -3.26 11.12
CA LYS A 126 14.86 -2.39 11.82
C LYS A 126 14.25 -1.04 12.19
N GLN A 127 13.33 -0.54 11.39
CA GLN A 127 12.64 0.75 11.64
C GLN A 127 11.57 0.62 12.72
N ALA A 128 11.13 -0.60 13.02
CA ALA A 128 10.14 -0.91 14.06
C ALA A 128 8.87 -0.03 13.99
N ILE A 129 8.42 0.31 12.76
CA ILE A 129 7.20 1.09 12.55
C ILE A 129 5.99 0.27 13.00
N TYR A 130 5.26 0.82 13.98
CA TYR A 130 4.08 0.16 14.50
C TYR A 130 2.92 0.15 13.51
N LYS A 131 2.19 -0.96 13.48
CA LYS A 131 0.91 -1.10 12.78
C LYS A 131 -0.14 -1.40 13.82
N THR A 132 -1.20 -0.60 13.86
CA THR A 132 -2.30 -0.76 14.81
C THR A 132 -3.51 -1.34 14.12
N TYR A 133 -4.06 -2.37 14.73
CA TYR A 133 -5.20 -3.11 14.21
C TYR A 133 -6.34 -3.07 15.21
N PHE A 134 -7.55 -2.81 14.72
CA PHE A 134 -8.78 -3.13 15.42
C PHE A 134 -9.09 -4.62 15.20
N VAL A 135 -9.29 -5.34 16.29
CA VAL A 135 -9.48 -6.79 16.29
C VAL A 135 -10.83 -7.12 16.91
N THR A 136 -11.60 -7.97 16.23
CA THR A 136 -12.76 -8.64 16.80
C THR A 136 -12.42 -10.12 17.00
N LEU A 137 -12.71 -10.65 18.15
CA LEU A 137 -12.42 -12.01 18.58
C LEU A 137 -13.70 -12.84 18.69
N ARG A 138 -13.58 -14.16 18.64
CA ARG A 138 -14.68 -15.08 18.89
C ARG A 138 -15.17 -14.98 20.35
N ASP A 139 -14.25 -15.01 21.29
CA ASP A 139 -14.53 -15.01 22.72
C ASP A 139 -14.06 -13.72 23.40
N PRO A 140 -14.64 -13.37 24.59
CA PRO A 140 -14.19 -12.22 25.36
C PRO A 140 -12.69 -12.27 25.66
N LEU A 141 -12.00 -11.13 25.55
CA LEU A 141 -10.55 -11.02 25.76
C LEU A 141 -10.27 -10.80 27.27
N ILE A 142 -9.97 -11.88 27.97
CA ILE A 142 -9.73 -11.85 29.42
C ILE A 142 -8.23 -11.90 29.75
N ARG A 143 -7.45 -12.68 29.01
CA ARG A 143 -6.03 -12.92 29.30
C ARG A 143 -5.18 -12.63 28.08
N TYR A 144 -4.54 -11.47 28.01
CA TYR A 144 -3.73 -11.04 26.89
C TYR A 144 -2.30 -10.61 27.27
N GLN A 145 -1.96 -10.59 28.57
CA GLN A 145 -0.67 -10.08 29.06
C GLN A 145 0.53 -10.86 28.50
N ALA A 146 0.32 -12.09 28.04
CA ALA A 146 1.35 -12.85 27.35
C ALA A 146 1.75 -12.18 26.01
N LEU A 147 0.78 -11.61 25.29
CA LEU A 147 1.01 -10.96 24.00
C LEU A 147 1.86 -9.69 24.15
N GLU A 148 1.73 -9.01 25.29
CA GLU A 148 2.51 -7.80 25.63
C GLU A 148 3.96 -8.11 26.01
N LYS A 149 4.27 -9.38 26.27
CA LYS A 149 5.64 -9.87 26.52
C LYS A 149 6.27 -10.51 25.27
N GLY A 150 5.44 -10.74 24.26
CA GLY A 150 5.79 -11.55 23.09
C GLY A 150 5.56 -13.04 23.34
N VAL A 151 5.19 -13.75 22.31
CA VAL A 151 4.81 -15.16 22.35
C VAL A 151 5.49 -15.97 21.24
N MET A 152 5.62 -17.28 21.47
CA MET A 152 6.15 -18.19 20.44
C MET A 152 5.03 -18.55 19.48
N ILE A 153 5.16 -18.17 18.23
CA ILE A 153 4.26 -18.56 17.13
C ILE A 153 5.06 -19.26 16.04
N LYS A 154 4.38 -19.95 15.15
CA LYS A 154 4.97 -20.42 13.91
C LYS A 154 4.99 -19.27 12.89
N ASP A 155 6.07 -19.13 12.14
CA ASP A 155 6.13 -18.21 11.00
C ASP A 155 5.55 -18.86 9.74
N GLY A 156 5.60 -18.16 8.59
CA GLY A 156 5.09 -18.69 7.32
C GLY A 156 5.83 -19.91 6.79
N THR A 157 6.95 -20.31 7.40
CA THR A 157 7.74 -21.52 7.07
C THR A 157 7.60 -22.61 8.14
N GLU A 158 6.62 -22.52 9.01
CA GLU A 158 6.34 -23.42 10.15
C GLU A 158 7.46 -23.44 11.22
N LYS A 159 8.42 -22.50 11.17
CA LYS A 159 9.45 -22.36 12.20
C LYS A 159 8.92 -21.58 13.38
N LEU A 160 9.32 -22.00 14.58
CA LEU A 160 9.02 -21.26 15.80
C LEU A 160 9.72 -19.90 15.79
N TYR A 161 8.96 -18.87 16.09
CA TYR A 161 9.39 -17.48 16.13
C TYR A 161 8.87 -16.79 17.38
N GLN A 162 9.77 -16.15 18.13
CA GLN A 162 9.40 -15.31 19.28
C GLN A 162 8.98 -13.93 18.75
N THR A 163 7.71 -13.57 18.94
CA THR A 163 7.23 -12.24 18.55
C THR A 163 7.84 -11.16 19.44
N LYS A 164 7.95 -9.95 18.89
CA LYS A 164 8.18 -8.76 19.72
C LYS A 164 6.96 -8.49 20.61
N PRO A 165 7.15 -7.78 21.74
CA PRO A 165 6.05 -7.29 22.54
C PRO A 165 5.02 -6.52 21.72
N ALA A 166 3.74 -6.83 21.92
CA ALA A 166 2.64 -6.05 21.37
C ALA A 166 2.14 -5.04 22.42
N LYS A 167 1.46 -3.99 21.96
CA LYS A 167 0.69 -3.11 22.85
C LYS A 167 -0.79 -3.36 22.61
N ILE A 168 -1.54 -3.62 23.69
CA ILE A 168 -2.98 -3.86 23.63
C ILE A 168 -3.70 -2.78 24.42
N VAL A 169 -4.66 -2.13 23.79
CA VAL A 169 -5.47 -1.06 24.37
C VAL A 169 -6.94 -1.23 23.97
N ASP A 170 -7.81 -0.43 24.57
CA ASP A 170 -9.25 -0.35 24.26
C ASP A 170 -9.94 -1.72 24.29
N VAL A 171 -9.59 -2.53 25.28
CA VAL A 171 -10.19 -3.87 25.47
C VAL A 171 -11.64 -3.71 25.92
N LEU A 172 -12.57 -4.15 25.07
CA LEU A 172 -13.99 -4.12 25.34
C LEU A 172 -14.63 -5.44 24.93
N ASN A 173 -14.97 -6.29 25.88
CA ASN A 173 -15.51 -7.62 25.66
C ASN A 173 -14.63 -8.45 24.70
N ASN A 174 -15.06 -8.66 23.47
CA ASN A 174 -14.35 -9.42 22.42
C ASN A 174 -13.65 -8.53 21.39
N THR A 175 -13.44 -7.25 21.68
CA THR A 175 -12.71 -6.34 20.79
C THR A 175 -11.51 -5.71 21.50
N CYS A 176 -10.49 -5.36 20.75
CA CYS A 176 -9.35 -4.57 21.23
C CYS A 176 -8.62 -3.88 20.05
N ARG A 177 -7.72 -2.96 20.39
CA ARG A 177 -6.67 -2.50 19.50
C ARG A 177 -5.35 -3.15 19.87
N ILE A 178 -4.66 -3.73 18.87
CA ILE A 178 -3.32 -4.30 19.02
C ILE A 178 -2.34 -3.58 18.10
N SER A 179 -1.21 -3.14 18.67
CA SER A 179 -0.12 -2.54 17.91
C SER A 179 1.11 -3.45 17.93
N ILE A 180 1.65 -3.75 16.75
CA ILE A 180 2.84 -4.58 16.57
C ILE A 180 3.86 -3.84 15.69
N SER A 181 5.17 -4.01 15.95
CA SER A 181 6.26 -3.36 15.21
C SER A 181 6.93 -4.27 14.18
N GLU A 182 6.26 -5.34 13.81
CA GLU A 182 6.73 -6.34 12.84
C GLU A 182 5.53 -6.88 12.05
N GLY A 183 5.74 -7.77 11.10
CA GLY A 183 4.66 -8.28 10.25
C GLY A 183 5.00 -9.67 9.71
N LYS A 184 4.96 -10.68 10.58
CA LYS A 184 5.09 -12.08 10.16
C LYS A 184 3.78 -12.58 9.59
N PHE A 185 3.86 -13.68 8.85
CA PHE A 185 2.69 -14.32 8.24
C PHE A 185 1.60 -14.61 9.27
N HIS A 186 0.42 -14.02 9.06
CA HIS A 186 -0.76 -14.11 9.93
C HIS A 186 -0.47 -13.78 11.42
N GLN A 187 0.50 -12.89 11.70
CA GLN A 187 1.05 -12.72 13.05
C GLN A 187 -0.02 -12.42 14.10
N VAL A 188 -0.89 -11.43 13.87
CA VAL A 188 -1.94 -11.05 14.83
C VAL A 188 -2.86 -12.24 15.12
N LYS A 189 -3.31 -12.96 14.10
CA LYS A 189 -4.19 -14.13 14.24
C LYS A 189 -3.52 -15.21 15.09
N ARG A 190 -2.28 -15.58 14.75
CA ARG A 190 -1.49 -16.60 15.48
C ARG A 190 -1.17 -16.18 16.91
N MET A 191 -1.01 -14.89 17.19
CA MET A 191 -0.83 -14.40 18.56
C MET A 191 -2.09 -14.62 19.39
N PHE A 192 -3.28 -14.36 18.85
CA PHE A 192 -4.55 -14.66 19.56
C PHE A 192 -4.82 -16.16 19.66
N GLU A 193 -4.50 -16.95 18.65
CA GLU A 193 -4.55 -18.43 18.71
C GLU A 193 -3.67 -18.98 19.85
N PHE A 194 -2.49 -18.40 20.07
CA PHE A 194 -1.58 -18.82 21.16
C PHE A 194 -2.25 -18.70 22.54
N ILE A 195 -3.12 -17.70 22.75
CA ILE A 195 -3.87 -17.53 24.01
C ILE A 195 -5.24 -18.23 23.99
N GLY A 196 -5.53 -19.06 22.99
CA GLY A 196 -6.75 -19.86 22.88
C GLY A 196 -7.96 -19.12 22.35
N ASN A 197 -7.76 -17.96 21.70
CA ASN A 197 -8.84 -17.19 21.07
C ASN A 197 -8.69 -17.14 19.53
N GLU A 198 -9.70 -16.69 18.82
CA GLU A 198 -9.74 -16.63 17.38
C GLU A 198 -10.10 -15.22 16.89
N VAL A 199 -9.34 -14.71 15.92
CA VAL A 199 -9.64 -13.43 15.26
C VAL A 199 -10.72 -13.66 14.20
N THR A 200 -11.88 -13.05 14.39
CA THR A 200 -13.01 -13.10 13.44
C THR A 200 -13.03 -11.90 12.49
N SER A 201 -12.43 -10.78 12.89
CA SER A 201 -12.23 -9.61 12.02
C SER A 201 -10.94 -8.89 12.38
N LEU A 202 -10.24 -8.42 11.33
CA LEU A 202 -8.98 -7.70 11.46
C LEU A 202 -8.97 -6.50 10.52
N LYS A 203 -8.94 -5.29 11.08
CA LYS A 203 -8.85 -4.04 10.34
C LYS A 203 -7.59 -3.27 10.74
N ARG A 204 -6.70 -2.96 9.81
CA ARG A 204 -5.57 -2.08 10.10
C ARG A 204 -6.03 -0.63 10.05
N GLU A 205 -5.93 0.05 11.19
CA GLU A 205 -6.33 1.45 11.33
C GLU A 205 -5.16 2.42 11.16
N LYS A 206 -3.91 1.99 11.55
CA LYS A 206 -2.75 2.90 11.53
C LYS A 206 -1.47 2.22 11.04
N ILE A 207 -0.60 3.03 10.42
CA ILE A 207 0.82 2.70 10.13
C ILE A 207 1.65 3.88 10.65
N GLY A 208 2.53 3.63 11.65
CA GLY A 208 3.16 4.72 12.40
C GLY A 208 2.10 5.56 13.09
N MET A 209 2.12 6.86 12.84
CA MET A 209 1.08 7.81 13.29
C MET A 209 0.04 8.12 12.22
N LEU A 210 0.18 7.61 11.00
CA LEU A 210 -0.83 7.79 9.96
C LEU A 210 -2.05 6.94 10.26
N GLU A 211 -3.21 7.56 10.36
CA GLU A 211 -4.51 6.92 10.51
C GLU A 211 -5.20 6.73 9.15
N LEU A 212 -5.99 5.68 9.03
CA LEU A 212 -6.88 5.51 7.87
C LEU A 212 -7.89 6.66 7.85
N ASP A 213 -8.02 7.30 6.71
CA ASP A 213 -9.04 8.32 6.48
C ASP A 213 -10.44 7.69 6.56
N GLU A 214 -11.23 8.12 7.54
CA GLU A 214 -12.56 7.57 7.82
C GLU A 214 -13.58 7.85 6.70
N THR A 215 -13.27 8.80 5.81
CA THR A 215 -14.14 9.11 4.65
C THR A 215 -14.01 8.11 3.51
N LEU A 216 -12.89 7.35 3.47
CA LEU A 216 -12.66 6.33 2.45
C LEU A 216 -13.50 5.08 2.73
N GLN A 217 -14.40 4.78 1.80
CA GLN A 217 -15.13 3.50 1.84
C GLN A 217 -14.19 2.34 1.48
N PRO A 218 -14.54 1.08 1.80
CA PRO A 218 -13.75 -0.07 1.38
C PRO A 218 -13.58 -0.11 -0.16
N GLY A 219 -12.34 -0.10 -0.61
CA GLY A 219 -11.95 0.00 -2.02
C GLY A 219 -11.51 1.39 -2.46
N ASP A 220 -11.91 2.44 -1.74
CA ASP A 220 -11.51 3.80 -2.06
C ASP A 220 -10.04 4.07 -1.73
N TYR A 221 -9.48 5.02 -2.46
CA TYR A 221 -8.11 5.48 -2.25
C TYR A 221 -7.97 6.97 -2.59
N ARG A 222 -6.92 7.59 -2.05
CA ARG A 222 -6.50 8.95 -2.37
C ARG A 222 -4.99 9.11 -2.26
N GLU A 223 -4.47 10.18 -2.82
CA GLU A 223 -3.08 10.54 -2.60
C GLU A 223 -2.82 10.94 -1.14
N LEU A 224 -1.61 10.61 -0.68
CA LEU A 224 -1.08 11.07 0.60
C LEU A 224 -0.43 12.45 0.44
N THR A 225 -0.59 13.29 1.43
CA THR A 225 0.14 14.55 1.56
C THR A 225 1.55 14.31 2.13
N ASP A 226 2.47 15.28 1.96
CA ASP A 226 3.82 15.22 2.52
C ASP A 226 3.80 15.11 4.07
N ASP A 227 2.85 15.75 4.72
CA ASP A 227 2.70 15.66 6.18
C ASP A 227 2.28 14.24 6.60
N GLU A 228 1.39 13.61 5.86
CA GLU A 228 0.96 12.23 6.11
C GLU A 228 2.09 11.23 5.87
N LEU A 229 2.93 11.42 4.86
CA LEU A 229 4.12 10.60 4.64
C LEU A 229 5.09 10.66 5.84
N ASN A 230 5.25 11.86 6.42
CA ASN A 230 6.05 12.03 7.62
C ASN A 230 5.45 11.33 8.85
N LEU A 231 4.11 11.22 8.94
CA LEU A 231 3.43 10.49 10.01
C LEU A 231 3.70 8.98 9.97
N ILE A 232 3.82 8.38 8.77
CA ILE A 232 4.14 6.96 8.62
C ILE A 232 5.47 6.60 9.28
N LEU A 233 6.47 7.46 9.14
CA LEU A 233 7.82 7.23 9.65
C LEU A 233 7.99 7.57 11.13
N LYS A 234 6.97 8.19 11.76
CA LYS A 234 6.97 8.49 13.20
C LYS A 234 6.40 7.29 13.96
N ASN A 235 7.15 6.82 14.95
CA ASN A 235 6.67 5.82 15.90
C ASN A 235 5.81 6.52 16.95
N GLY A 236 4.48 6.50 16.76
CA GLY A 236 3.52 6.89 17.77
C GLY A 236 3.04 5.66 18.54
N LEU A 237 3.31 5.63 19.83
CA LEU A 237 2.68 4.73 20.80
C LEU A 237 1.92 5.56 21.82
#